data_4cb70001904af57771cb8a0886c95f27
#
_entry.id   4cb70001904af57771cb8a0886c95f27
#
_cell.length_a   1.000
_cell.length_b   1.000
_cell.length_c   1.000
_cell.angle_alpha   90.00
_cell.angle_beta   90.00
_cell.angle_gamma   90.00
#
_symmetry.space_group_name_H-M   'P 1'
#
loop_
_entity.id
_entity.type
_entity.pdbx_description
1 polymer ?
#
loop_
_entity_poly.entity_id
_entity_poly.type
_entity_poly.pdbx_seq_one_letter_code
_entity_poly.pdbx_strand_id
1 'polypeptide(L)'
;MANKYGLFSLKVKTPEAGGPYFIGFKDKDHVLINNVMIGEVWICAGQSNMEMQMKGFKQQPVEGTTEELLNCKDSQLRLFTVKRHVSLTPEQDVTGQWSEANSASVRDFSATAYYFGKALRATLDVPVGLIVTAWGGSACEAWMAPDWLKAFPKVNQHVTEEDMKQLQQRCPTALYFGQLKPLVGYTMRGAIWYQGEDNVPRYDYYAPLLKTMVEGWRKEWKQGDFPFYYCQIAPYDYSLIEWKDSQYLREQQAKAETMISNARMAVLMDAGLEYGIHPRKKRQAGERLAILALANTYEQKGLPDFATYKEVTFQNDTAVVSFDRSKEWVYFEHGTTSPNFEVAGQDKVFKPATKVWVSRNRVYVVCDEVKEPMAVRYAFKDWVDGDLMHDGLPVSSFRTDNW
;
A
#
# COMPACT_ATOMS: atom_id res chain seq x y z
N MET A 1 10.24 38.96 5.62
CA MET A 1 10.58 39.78 4.42
C MET A 1 10.86 38.82 3.28
N ALA A 2 10.55 39.21 2.06
CA ALA A 2 10.91 38.46 0.87
C ALA A 2 12.45 38.56 0.64
N ASN A 3 13.03 37.50 0.07
CA ASN A 3 14.43 37.52 -0.35
C ASN A 3 14.59 38.29 -1.68
N LYS A 4 15.82 38.40 -2.19
CA LYS A 4 16.15 39.13 -3.45
C LYS A 4 15.43 38.55 -4.70
N TYR A 5 14.85 37.36 -4.61
CA TYR A 5 14.10 36.70 -5.67
C TYR A 5 12.58 36.77 -5.46
N GLY A 6 12.11 37.57 -4.47
CA GLY A 6 10.68 37.70 -4.14
C GLY A 6 10.11 36.53 -3.32
N LEU A 7 10.92 35.54 -2.94
CA LEU A 7 10.47 34.40 -2.14
C LEU A 7 10.33 34.82 -0.66
N PHE A 8 9.22 34.44 -0.06
CA PHE A 8 8.97 34.64 1.37
C PHE A 8 8.33 33.40 1.99
N SER A 9 8.47 33.27 3.31
CA SER A 9 7.80 32.26 4.12
C SER A 9 7.21 32.91 5.34
N LEU A 10 5.95 32.59 5.62
CA LEU A 10 5.24 33.06 6.79
C LEU A 10 4.69 31.86 7.58
N LYS A 11 4.84 31.93 8.91
CA LYS A 11 4.17 31.00 9.82
C LYS A 11 2.92 31.67 10.36
N VAL A 12 1.78 31.07 10.12
CA VAL A 12 0.48 31.51 10.65
C VAL A 12 -0.07 30.46 11.60
N LYS A 13 -0.68 30.92 12.69
CA LYS A 13 -1.46 30.02 13.55
C LYS A 13 -2.77 29.68 12.82
N THR A 14 -3.00 28.40 12.57
CA THR A 14 -4.25 27.94 11.98
C THR A 14 -5.33 27.82 13.04
N PRO A 15 -6.62 27.96 12.68
CA PRO A 15 -7.72 27.53 13.53
C PRO A 15 -7.70 25.99 13.70
N GLU A 16 -8.61 25.48 14.52
CA GLU A 16 -8.83 24.04 14.66
C GLU A 16 -9.30 23.41 13.32
N ALA A 17 -9.29 22.07 13.25
CA ALA A 17 -9.77 21.35 12.09
C ALA A 17 -11.21 21.76 11.73
N GLY A 18 -11.47 21.96 10.45
CA GLY A 18 -12.77 22.44 9.95
C GLY A 18 -12.62 23.27 8.68
N GLY A 19 -13.60 24.13 8.45
CA GLY A 19 -13.68 24.99 7.27
C GLY A 19 -15.09 24.96 6.65
N PRO A 20 -15.29 25.62 5.48
CA PRO A 20 -14.26 26.27 4.68
C PRO A 20 -13.78 27.61 5.23
N TYR A 21 -12.49 27.82 5.18
CA TYR A 21 -11.83 29.09 5.53
C TYR A 21 -11.35 29.79 4.26
N PHE A 22 -10.80 31.00 4.43
CA PHE A 22 -10.06 31.69 3.38
C PHE A 22 -8.67 32.13 3.91
N ILE A 23 -7.71 32.25 3.00
CA ILE A 23 -6.39 32.81 3.28
C ILE A 23 -6.22 34.01 2.36
N GLY A 24 -6.02 35.19 2.95
CA GLY A 24 -5.79 36.43 2.22
C GLY A 24 -4.35 36.90 2.36
N PHE A 25 -3.73 37.24 1.23
CA PHE A 25 -2.45 37.93 1.16
C PHE A 25 -2.69 39.34 0.63
N LYS A 26 -2.14 40.32 1.32
CA LYS A 26 -2.27 41.73 0.92
C LYS A 26 -0.86 42.35 0.85
N ASP A 27 -0.52 42.84 -0.34
CA ASP A 27 0.58 43.75 -0.59
C ASP A 27 0.03 44.87 -1.50
N LYS A 28 0.64 45.11 -2.66
CA LYS A 28 0.05 46.00 -3.69
C LYS A 28 -1.21 45.39 -4.30
N ASP A 29 -1.17 44.05 -4.50
CA ASP A 29 -2.30 43.25 -4.95
C ASP A 29 -2.87 42.41 -3.81
N HIS A 30 -4.12 42.01 -3.97
CA HIS A 30 -4.81 41.12 -3.04
C HIS A 30 -4.94 39.74 -3.67
N VAL A 31 -4.39 38.72 -3.02
CA VAL A 31 -4.60 37.33 -3.37
C VAL A 31 -5.46 36.67 -2.32
N LEU A 32 -6.56 36.07 -2.73
CA LEU A 32 -7.50 35.38 -1.86
C LEU A 32 -7.62 33.94 -2.28
N ILE A 33 -7.27 33.01 -1.38
CA ILE A 33 -7.48 31.59 -1.53
C ILE A 33 -8.72 31.22 -0.72
N ASN A 34 -9.78 30.83 -1.39
CA ASN A 34 -11.05 30.47 -0.79
C ASN A 34 -11.20 28.96 -0.64
N ASN A 35 -12.21 28.53 0.13
CA ASN A 35 -12.59 27.12 0.32
C ASN A 35 -11.44 26.27 0.88
N VAL A 36 -10.67 26.83 1.82
CA VAL A 36 -9.56 26.15 2.47
C VAL A 36 -10.08 25.30 3.62
N MET A 37 -9.74 24.01 3.63
CA MET A 37 -10.03 23.10 4.74
C MET A 37 -8.76 22.88 5.56
N ILE A 38 -8.94 22.78 6.88
CA ILE A 38 -7.88 22.39 7.81
C ILE A 38 -8.26 21.04 8.39
N GLY A 39 -7.38 20.04 8.22
CA GLY A 39 -7.64 18.66 8.62
C GLY A 39 -6.46 17.75 8.31
N GLU A 40 -6.73 16.49 8.11
CA GLU A 40 -5.74 15.44 7.85
C GLU A 40 -5.44 15.33 6.36
N VAL A 41 -4.18 15.39 5.97
CA VAL A 41 -3.78 15.21 4.57
C VAL A 41 -2.91 13.96 4.44
N TRP A 42 -3.21 13.13 3.44
CA TRP A 42 -2.47 11.90 3.16
C TRP A 42 -1.99 11.87 1.70
N ILE A 43 -0.73 11.48 1.51
CA ILE A 43 -0.19 11.13 0.20
C ILE A 43 -0.60 9.68 -0.11
N CYS A 44 -1.21 9.48 -1.29
CA CYS A 44 -1.65 8.17 -1.77
C CYS A 44 -0.85 7.84 -3.03
N ALA A 45 0.23 7.06 -2.89
CA ALA A 45 1.19 6.83 -3.96
C ALA A 45 1.27 5.35 -4.36
N GLY A 46 1.81 5.07 -5.54
CA GLY A 46 2.01 3.71 -6.01
C GLY A 46 1.79 3.52 -7.50
N GLN A 47 1.33 2.31 -7.87
CA GLN A 47 1.09 1.96 -9.26
C GLN A 47 -0.41 1.76 -9.58
N SER A 48 -0.74 0.95 -10.57
CA SER A 48 -2.11 0.80 -11.10
C SER A 48 -3.18 0.48 -10.05
N ASN A 49 -2.87 -0.30 -9.02
CA ASN A 49 -3.84 -0.63 -7.98
C ASN A 49 -4.11 0.53 -7.00
N MET A 50 -3.19 1.51 -6.88
CA MET A 50 -3.46 2.80 -6.27
C MET A 50 -4.13 3.76 -7.26
N GLU A 51 -3.74 3.74 -8.53
CA GLU A 51 -4.26 4.64 -9.56
C GLU A 51 -5.69 4.31 -10.00
N MET A 52 -6.11 3.04 -9.92
CA MET A 52 -7.38 2.56 -10.44
C MET A 52 -8.56 3.38 -9.92
N GLN A 53 -9.22 4.08 -10.86
CA GLN A 53 -10.34 4.96 -10.56
C GLN A 53 -11.58 4.18 -10.11
N MET A 54 -12.48 4.84 -9.41
CA MET A 54 -13.74 4.23 -8.94
C MET A 54 -14.55 3.63 -10.10
N LYS A 55 -14.54 4.25 -11.28
CA LYS A 55 -15.18 3.69 -12.49
C LYS A 55 -14.52 2.42 -13.02
N GLY A 56 -13.36 2.04 -12.48
CA GLY A 56 -12.54 0.94 -12.96
C GLY A 56 -11.69 1.29 -14.19
N PHE A 57 -10.93 0.30 -14.67
CA PHE A 57 -10.28 0.32 -15.98
C PHE A 57 -11.18 -0.36 -17.03
N LYS A 58 -10.78 -0.31 -18.30
CA LYS A 58 -11.53 -0.96 -19.40
C LYS A 58 -11.69 -2.45 -19.10
N GLN A 59 -12.93 -2.92 -19.03
CA GLN A 59 -13.32 -4.32 -18.71
C GLN A 59 -12.89 -4.79 -17.29
N GLN A 60 -12.49 -3.89 -16.42
CA GLN A 60 -12.07 -4.19 -15.05
C GLN A 60 -12.82 -3.26 -14.08
N PRO A 61 -14.07 -3.59 -13.70
CA PRO A 61 -14.85 -2.75 -12.81
C PRO A 61 -14.33 -2.81 -11.37
N VAL A 62 -14.58 -1.75 -10.60
CA VAL A 62 -14.48 -1.78 -9.14
C VAL A 62 -15.81 -2.28 -8.58
N GLU A 63 -15.75 -3.17 -7.61
CA GLU A 63 -16.94 -3.70 -6.93
C GLU A 63 -17.64 -2.61 -6.11
N GLY A 64 -18.98 -2.58 -6.17
CA GLY A 64 -19.80 -1.61 -5.42
C GLY A 64 -19.78 -0.18 -5.96
N THR A 65 -19.20 0.08 -7.15
CA THR A 65 -19.09 1.43 -7.73
C THR A 65 -20.42 2.18 -7.77
N THR A 66 -21.51 1.55 -8.22
CA THR A 66 -22.81 2.22 -8.37
C THR A 66 -23.35 2.70 -7.03
N GLU A 67 -23.34 1.81 -6.03
CA GLU A 67 -23.78 2.13 -4.68
C GLU A 67 -22.95 3.29 -4.09
N GLU A 68 -21.63 3.23 -4.29
CA GLU A 68 -20.74 4.24 -3.78
C GLU A 68 -20.97 5.60 -4.41
N LEU A 69 -21.13 5.69 -5.73
CA LEU A 69 -21.38 6.95 -6.44
C LEU A 69 -22.72 7.60 -6.05
N LEU A 70 -23.70 6.83 -5.62
CA LEU A 70 -24.97 7.35 -5.12
C LEU A 70 -24.83 7.98 -3.72
N ASN A 71 -23.83 7.56 -2.93
CA ASN A 71 -23.68 7.91 -1.50
C ASN A 71 -22.40 8.67 -1.17
N CYS A 72 -21.61 9.11 -2.17
CA CYS A 72 -20.25 9.63 -1.97
C CYS A 72 -20.15 11.14 -1.67
N LYS A 73 -21.28 11.86 -1.56
CA LYS A 73 -21.23 13.32 -1.37
C LYS A 73 -20.72 13.70 0.02
N ASP A 74 -19.53 14.28 0.08
CA ASP A 74 -18.93 14.84 1.31
C ASP A 74 -18.02 16.03 0.95
N SER A 75 -18.43 17.24 1.33
CA SER A 75 -17.66 18.47 1.08
C SER A 75 -16.40 18.59 1.94
N GLN A 76 -16.24 17.75 2.96
CA GLN A 76 -15.05 17.72 3.82
C GLN A 76 -14.04 16.65 3.39
N LEU A 77 -14.39 15.77 2.46
CA LEU A 77 -13.46 14.88 1.80
C LEU A 77 -12.94 15.52 0.52
N ARG A 78 -11.66 15.87 0.50
CA ARG A 78 -11.01 16.62 -0.59
C ARG A 78 -10.09 15.72 -1.38
N LEU A 79 -10.23 15.78 -2.69
CA LEU A 79 -9.60 14.89 -3.64
C LEU A 79 -8.69 15.68 -4.58
N PHE A 80 -7.42 15.27 -4.67
CA PHE A 80 -6.45 15.85 -5.60
C PHE A 80 -5.72 14.74 -6.33
N THR A 81 -5.76 14.73 -7.65
CA THR A 81 -4.99 13.79 -8.47
C THR A 81 -3.87 14.54 -9.18
N VAL A 82 -2.64 14.14 -8.92
CA VAL A 82 -1.47 14.64 -9.64
C VAL A 82 -1.51 14.10 -11.07
N LYS A 83 -1.42 15.00 -12.06
CA LYS A 83 -1.36 14.62 -13.47
C LYS A 83 -0.04 13.88 -13.74
N ARG A 84 -0.12 12.78 -14.48
CA ARG A 84 1.06 11.97 -14.85
C ARG A 84 2.12 12.83 -15.53
N HIS A 85 3.32 12.79 -14.97
CA HIS A 85 4.49 13.48 -15.50
C HIS A 85 5.77 12.75 -15.09
N VAL A 86 6.72 12.63 -16.00
CA VAL A 86 8.07 12.10 -15.77
C VAL A 86 9.09 13.19 -16.05
N SER A 87 10.15 13.26 -15.24
CA SER A 87 11.24 14.22 -15.43
C SER A 87 12.55 13.61 -14.97
N LEU A 88 13.66 14.00 -15.59
CA LEU A 88 15.03 13.70 -15.14
C LEU A 88 15.61 14.77 -14.21
N THR A 89 14.89 15.87 -14.03
CA THR A 89 15.24 16.95 -13.13
C THR A 89 14.09 17.27 -12.19
N PRO A 90 14.35 17.75 -10.98
CA PRO A 90 13.29 18.11 -10.05
C PRO A 90 12.37 19.20 -10.59
N GLU A 91 11.08 18.89 -10.71
CA GLU A 91 10.03 19.86 -11.02
C GLU A 91 9.73 20.73 -9.80
N GLN A 92 9.18 21.93 -10.04
CA GLN A 92 8.87 22.90 -8.99
C GLN A 92 7.41 22.81 -8.52
N ASP A 93 6.52 22.26 -9.34
CA ASP A 93 5.08 22.18 -9.04
C ASP A 93 4.47 20.97 -9.76
N VAL A 94 3.27 20.59 -9.35
CA VAL A 94 2.46 19.53 -9.96
C VAL A 94 1.22 20.12 -10.63
N THR A 95 0.75 19.47 -11.67
CA THR A 95 -0.55 19.81 -12.27
C THR A 95 -1.63 18.97 -11.60
N GLY A 96 -2.68 19.63 -11.11
CA GLY A 96 -3.84 19.00 -10.49
C GLY A 96 -4.82 20.04 -9.99
N GLN A 97 -5.97 19.59 -9.49
CA GLN A 97 -6.99 20.47 -8.91
C GLN A 97 -7.69 19.76 -7.75
N TRP A 98 -7.88 20.47 -6.66
CA TRP A 98 -8.70 20.02 -5.54
C TRP A 98 -10.18 20.01 -5.92
N SER A 99 -10.88 18.95 -5.53
CA SER A 99 -12.33 18.82 -5.66
C SER A 99 -12.94 18.29 -4.38
N GLU A 100 -14.21 18.59 -4.15
CA GLU A 100 -15.02 17.97 -3.12
C GLU A 100 -15.46 16.58 -3.60
N ALA A 101 -15.64 15.64 -2.67
CA ALA A 101 -16.18 14.33 -3.01
C ALA A 101 -17.65 14.46 -3.45
N ASN A 102 -17.91 14.05 -4.67
CA ASN A 102 -19.24 13.91 -5.26
C ASN A 102 -19.18 12.85 -6.37
N SER A 103 -20.32 12.45 -6.94
CA SER A 103 -20.36 11.38 -7.93
C SER A 103 -19.44 11.60 -9.14
N ALA A 104 -19.27 12.84 -9.60
CA ALA A 104 -18.40 13.14 -10.73
C ALA A 104 -16.92 13.03 -10.36
N SER A 105 -16.50 13.66 -9.26
CA SER A 105 -15.11 13.67 -8.81
C SER A 105 -14.66 12.28 -8.32
N VAL A 106 -15.48 11.57 -7.54
CA VAL A 106 -15.17 10.23 -7.01
C VAL A 106 -15.09 9.20 -8.13
N ARG A 107 -15.96 9.31 -9.15
CA ARG A 107 -15.95 8.41 -10.30
C ARG A 107 -14.57 8.32 -10.98
N ASP A 108 -13.87 9.43 -11.06
CA ASP A 108 -12.59 9.56 -11.75
C ASP A 108 -11.39 9.61 -10.77
N PHE A 109 -11.62 9.38 -9.49
CA PHE A 109 -10.60 9.35 -8.45
C PHE A 109 -10.19 7.92 -8.08
N SER A 110 -9.00 7.74 -7.50
CA SER A 110 -8.52 6.47 -6.96
C SER A 110 -9.54 5.82 -6.03
N ALA A 111 -9.98 4.61 -6.35
CA ALA A 111 -10.92 3.88 -5.50
C ALA A 111 -10.27 3.50 -4.15
N THR A 112 -9.01 3.03 -4.17
CA THR A 112 -8.28 2.68 -2.93
C THR A 112 -8.12 3.87 -2.01
N ALA A 113 -7.65 5.01 -2.54
CA ALA A 113 -7.49 6.24 -1.75
C ALA A 113 -8.83 6.79 -1.26
N TYR A 114 -9.88 6.75 -2.09
CA TYR A 114 -11.20 7.20 -1.70
C TYR A 114 -11.76 6.40 -0.51
N TYR A 115 -11.73 5.06 -0.56
CA TYR A 115 -12.22 4.24 0.55
C TYR A 115 -11.41 4.45 1.84
N PHE A 116 -10.09 4.65 1.71
CA PHE A 116 -9.24 5.04 2.84
C PHE A 116 -9.71 6.37 3.47
N GLY A 117 -9.83 7.42 2.67
CA GLY A 117 -10.22 8.73 3.16
C GLY A 117 -11.65 8.78 3.69
N LYS A 118 -12.59 8.06 3.06
CA LYS A 118 -13.97 7.92 3.52
C LYS A 118 -14.04 7.30 4.92
N ALA A 119 -13.28 6.22 5.16
CA ALA A 119 -13.22 5.58 6.47
C ALA A 119 -12.61 6.49 7.54
N LEU A 120 -11.55 7.23 7.21
CA LEU A 120 -10.98 8.23 8.11
C LEU A 120 -12.00 9.34 8.44
N ARG A 121 -12.67 9.88 7.41
CA ARG A 121 -13.68 10.93 7.57
C ARG A 121 -14.81 10.52 8.52
N ALA A 122 -15.33 9.30 8.31
CA ALA A 122 -16.42 8.76 9.13
C ALA A 122 -16.04 8.58 10.60
N THR A 123 -14.75 8.30 10.88
CA THR A 123 -14.29 8.00 12.24
C THR A 123 -13.77 9.22 12.97
N LEU A 124 -13.04 10.11 12.28
CA LEU A 124 -12.36 11.25 12.91
C LEU A 124 -13.22 12.52 12.96
N ASP A 125 -14.24 12.59 12.12
CA ASP A 125 -15.10 13.77 11.94
C ASP A 125 -14.35 15.09 11.70
N VAL A 126 -13.21 15.04 11.02
CA VAL A 126 -12.42 16.20 10.58
C VAL A 126 -12.25 16.15 9.06
N PRO A 127 -12.00 17.30 8.40
CA PRO A 127 -11.71 17.31 6.97
C PRO A 127 -10.52 16.37 6.63
N VAL A 128 -10.63 15.64 5.52
CA VAL A 128 -9.58 14.76 5.01
C VAL A 128 -9.25 15.14 3.57
N GLY A 129 -7.97 15.40 3.31
CA GLY A 129 -7.42 15.65 1.98
C GLY A 129 -6.58 14.49 1.49
N LEU A 130 -6.84 14.02 0.27
CA LEU A 130 -6.12 12.92 -0.37
C LEU A 130 -5.39 13.44 -1.60
N ILE A 131 -4.07 13.32 -1.62
CA ILE A 131 -3.23 13.65 -2.78
C ILE A 131 -2.79 12.34 -3.41
N VAL A 132 -3.41 11.99 -4.53
CA VAL A 132 -3.05 10.78 -5.29
C VAL A 132 -1.94 11.12 -6.27
N THR A 133 -0.81 10.45 -6.13
CA THR A 133 0.31 10.44 -7.07
C THR A 133 0.66 8.99 -7.40
N ALA A 134 0.11 8.48 -8.50
CA ALA A 134 0.23 7.08 -8.90
C ALA A 134 0.28 6.94 -10.42
N TRP A 135 1.00 5.90 -10.88
CA TRP A 135 1.07 5.58 -12.31
C TRP A 135 1.20 4.07 -12.51
N GLY A 136 0.25 3.48 -13.24
CA GLY A 136 0.20 2.04 -13.50
C GLY A 136 1.47 1.51 -14.14
N GLY A 137 1.96 0.36 -13.66
CA GLY A 137 3.21 -0.26 -14.11
C GLY A 137 4.47 0.47 -13.67
N SER A 138 4.41 1.32 -12.64
CA SER A 138 5.62 1.96 -12.12
C SER A 138 6.40 1.03 -11.18
N ALA A 139 7.71 1.03 -11.35
CA ALA A 139 8.65 0.39 -10.44
C ALA A 139 8.87 1.26 -9.19
N CYS A 140 9.20 0.64 -8.06
CA CYS A 140 9.53 1.35 -6.81
C CYS A 140 10.69 2.34 -7.02
N GLU A 141 11.69 1.95 -7.82
CA GLU A 141 12.88 2.73 -8.17
C GLU A 141 12.55 4.08 -8.82
N ALA A 142 11.42 4.16 -9.53
CA ALA A 142 10.97 5.40 -10.17
C ALA A 142 10.57 6.50 -9.18
N TRP A 143 10.23 6.12 -7.94
CA TRP A 143 9.80 6.99 -6.85
C TRP A 143 10.93 7.38 -5.89
N MET A 144 12.19 7.14 -6.27
CA MET A 144 13.38 7.33 -5.45
C MET A 144 14.32 8.38 -6.03
N ALA A 145 14.99 9.15 -5.17
CA ALA A 145 16.05 10.05 -5.61
C ALA A 145 17.29 9.26 -6.10
N PRO A 146 18.09 9.82 -7.03
CA PRO A 146 19.27 9.14 -7.58
C PRO A 146 20.27 8.67 -6.50
N ASP A 147 20.49 9.51 -5.48
CA ASP A 147 21.44 9.19 -4.40
C ASP A 147 20.99 7.98 -3.56
N TRP A 148 19.70 7.76 -3.41
CA TRP A 148 19.19 6.61 -2.65
C TRP A 148 19.35 5.29 -3.42
N LEU A 149 19.33 5.37 -4.75
CA LEU A 149 19.50 4.21 -5.63
C LEU A 149 20.94 3.70 -5.69
N LYS A 150 21.92 4.50 -5.27
CA LYS A 150 23.35 4.08 -5.22
C LYS A 150 23.58 2.81 -4.40
N ALA A 151 22.73 2.53 -3.43
CA ALA A 151 22.79 1.29 -2.65
C ALA A 151 22.35 0.03 -3.42
N PHE A 152 21.77 0.18 -4.63
CA PHE A 152 21.19 -0.90 -5.42
C PHE A 152 21.91 -1.02 -6.78
N PRO A 153 23.04 -1.73 -6.86
CA PRO A 153 23.87 -1.78 -8.07
C PRO A 153 23.19 -2.46 -9.28
N LYS A 154 22.11 -3.21 -9.07
CA LYS A 154 21.29 -3.79 -10.15
C LYS A 154 20.39 -2.76 -10.84
N VAL A 155 20.17 -1.60 -10.23
CA VAL A 155 19.37 -0.51 -10.80
C VAL A 155 20.22 0.36 -11.70
N ASN A 156 19.70 0.77 -12.87
CA ASN A 156 20.40 1.71 -13.73
C ASN A 156 20.64 3.04 -13.01
N GLN A 157 21.90 3.38 -12.81
CA GLN A 157 22.35 4.62 -12.14
C GLN A 157 22.49 5.81 -13.10
N HIS A 158 22.54 5.56 -14.42
CA HIS A 158 22.81 6.56 -15.45
C HIS A 158 21.63 6.61 -16.43
N VAL A 159 20.54 7.20 -15.97
CA VAL A 159 19.31 7.32 -16.76
C VAL A 159 19.46 8.45 -17.79
N THR A 160 19.14 8.15 -19.03
CA THR A 160 19.17 9.09 -20.16
C THR A 160 17.75 9.54 -20.53
N GLU A 161 17.64 10.59 -21.37
CA GLU A 161 16.35 10.97 -21.94
C GLU A 161 15.73 9.87 -22.80
N GLU A 162 16.55 9.06 -23.45
CA GLU A 162 16.07 7.93 -24.26
C GLU A 162 15.50 6.83 -23.34
N ASP A 163 16.19 6.49 -22.24
CA ASP A 163 15.65 5.57 -21.23
C ASP A 163 14.30 6.07 -20.70
N MET A 164 14.19 7.37 -20.40
CA MET A 164 12.94 7.96 -19.93
C MET A 164 11.82 7.86 -20.97
N LYS A 165 12.11 8.09 -22.26
CA LYS A 165 11.12 7.93 -23.32
C LYS A 165 10.65 6.48 -23.47
N GLN A 166 11.55 5.51 -23.33
CA GLN A 166 11.24 4.07 -23.45
C GLN A 166 10.57 3.52 -22.21
N LEU A 167 11.07 3.83 -21.03
CA LEU A 167 10.65 3.24 -19.75
C LEU A 167 9.53 4.05 -19.08
N GLN A 168 9.45 5.37 -19.35
CA GLN A 168 8.46 6.29 -18.75
C GLN A 168 8.34 6.11 -17.24
N GLN A 169 7.20 5.63 -16.76
CA GLN A 169 6.92 5.38 -15.34
C GLN A 169 7.78 4.30 -14.67
N ARG A 170 8.51 3.48 -15.45
CA ARG A 170 9.49 2.51 -14.91
C ARG A 170 10.89 3.08 -14.78
N CYS A 171 11.12 4.24 -15.40
CA CYS A 171 12.42 4.89 -15.40
C CYS A 171 12.82 5.28 -13.97
N PRO A 172 13.97 4.80 -13.45
CA PRO A 172 14.43 5.18 -12.12
C PRO A 172 14.41 6.69 -11.92
N THR A 173 13.93 7.16 -10.76
CA THR A 173 13.85 8.56 -10.35
C THR A 173 12.79 9.42 -11.09
N ALA A 174 12.32 9.02 -12.28
CA ALA A 174 11.53 9.90 -13.14
C ALA A 174 10.18 10.34 -12.51
N LEU A 175 9.53 9.50 -11.73
CA LEU A 175 8.30 9.85 -11.01
C LEU A 175 8.61 10.62 -9.71
N TYR A 176 9.74 10.33 -9.07
CA TYR A 176 10.19 11.13 -7.93
C TYR A 176 10.34 12.59 -8.34
N PHE A 177 11.06 12.88 -9.42
CA PHE A 177 11.27 14.25 -9.89
C PHE A 177 10.01 14.89 -10.48
N GLY A 178 9.24 14.10 -11.27
CA GLY A 178 8.10 14.63 -12.01
C GLY A 178 6.83 14.82 -11.19
N GLN A 179 6.63 14.04 -10.12
CA GLN A 179 5.36 14.04 -9.39
C GLN A 179 5.50 14.16 -7.87
N LEU A 180 6.52 13.53 -7.27
CA LEU A 180 6.61 13.48 -5.81
C LEU A 180 7.42 14.64 -5.23
N LYS A 181 8.58 14.96 -5.83
CA LYS A 181 9.47 16.02 -5.33
C LYS A 181 8.78 17.38 -5.22
N PRO A 182 7.93 17.79 -6.15
CA PRO A 182 7.19 19.05 -6.02
C PRO A 182 6.21 19.11 -4.83
N LEU A 183 5.77 17.95 -4.32
CA LEU A 183 4.89 17.87 -3.16
C LEU A 183 5.66 17.96 -1.83
N VAL A 184 6.99 17.82 -1.85
CA VAL A 184 7.82 17.92 -0.66
C VAL A 184 7.68 19.30 -0.02
N GLY A 185 7.36 19.30 1.28
CA GLY A 185 7.09 20.53 2.04
C GLY A 185 5.59 20.82 2.20
N TYR A 186 4.71 20.18 1.43
CA TYR A 186 3.28 20.19 1.77
C TYR A 186 3.08 19.36 3.04
N THR A 187 2.48 19.96 4.07
CA THR A 187 2.27 19.28 5.35
C THR A 187 1.29 18.13 5.19
N MET A 188 1.69 16.95 5.60
CA MET A 188 0.84 15.74 5.54
C MET A 188 0.89 14.97 6.85
N ARG A 189 -0.13 14.14 7.11
CA ARG A 189 -0.14 13.22 8.23
C ARG A 189 0.78 12.02 7.97
N GLY A 190 0.71 11.46 6.76
CA GLY A 190 1.44 10.28 6.38
C GLY A 190 1.22 9.89 4.93
N ALA A 191 1.67 8.71 4.56
CA ALA A 191 1.52 8.17 3.21
C ALA A 191 0.89 6.78 3.23
N ILE A 192 0.06 6.50 2.22
CA ILE A 192 -0.37 5.15 1.87
C ILE A 192 0.21 4.76 0.52
N TRP A 193 0.60 3.47 0.40
CA TRP A 193 1.33 2.95 -0.75
C TRP A 193 0.72 1.64 -1.27
N TYR A 194 0.48 1.56 -2.57
CA TYR A 194 0.05 0.31 -3.21
C TYR A 194 0.84 0.09 -4.49
N GLN A 195 1.89 -0.71 -4.38
CA GLN A 195 2.83 -1.03 -5.46
C GLN A 195 3.55 -2.35 -5.12
N GLY A 196 4.07 -3.01 -6.10
CA GLY A 196 4.90 -4.21 -5.96
C GLY A 196 4.88 -5.07 -7.21
N GLU A 197 3.77 -5.07 -7.95
CA GLU A 197 3.56 -5.95 -9.08
C GLU A 197 4.67 -5.79 -10.15
N ASP A 198 5.09 -4.55 -10.46
CA ASP A 198 6.17 -4.32 -11.41
C ASP A 198 7.55 -4.78 -10.89
N ASN A 199 7.71 -4.92 -9.58
CA ASN A 199 8.95 -5.40 -8.96
C ASN A 199 8.99 -6.93 -8.76
N VAL A 200 7.94 -7.69 -9.15
CA VAL A 200 7.93 -9.16 -9.03
C VAL A 200 9.19 -9.81 -9.64
N PRO A 201 9.64 -9.46 -10.86
CA PRO A 201 10.87 -10.05 -11.41
C PRO A 201 12.16 -9.66 -10.67
N ARG A 202 12.09 -8.73 -9.73
CA ARG A 202 13.22 -8.18 -8.98
C ARG A 202 12.95 -8.18 -7.47
N TYR A 203 12.22 -9.18 -6.98
CA TYR A 203 11.76 -9.26 -5.59
C TYR A 203 12.92 -9.28 -4.58
N ASP A 204 14.06 -9.84 -4.95
CA ASP A 204 15.17 -10.19 -4.07
C ASP A 204 15.74 -9.02 -3.23
N TYR A 205 15.56 -7.78 -3.68
CA TYR A 205 15.98 -6.57 -2.95
C TYR A 205 14.82 -5.61 -2.61
N TYR A 206 13.57 -6.03 -2.75
CA TYR A 206 12.42 -5.14 -2.57
C TYR A 206 12.27 -4.60 -1.14
N ALA A 207 12.50 -5.42 -0.11
CA ALA A 207 12.38 -4.96 1.27
C ALA A 207 13.37 -3.83 1.62
N PRO A 208 14.69 -3.96 1.37
CA PRO A 208 15.61 -2.84 1.55
C PRO A 208 15.33 -1.66 0.61
N LEU A 209 14.82 -1.89 -0.62
CA LEU A 209 14.46 -0.84 -1.55
C LEU A 209 13.31 0.02 -0.98
N LEU A 210 12.22 -0.61 -0.53
CA LEU A 210 11.07 0.06 0.07
C LEU A 210 11.49 0.83 1.34
N LYS A 211 12.33 0.22 2.20
CA LYS A 211 12.89 0.90 3.37
C LYS A 211 13.64 2.17 2.99
N THR A 212 14.55 2.07 2.03
CA THR A 212 15.36 3.22 1.57
C THR A 212 14.48 4.32 0.98
N MET A 213 13.45 3.97 0.22
CA MET A 213 12.47 4.91 -0.31
C MET A 213 11.76 5.67 0.81
N VAL A 214 11.20 4.95 1.79
CA VAL A 214 10.45 5.56 2.90
C VAL A 214 11.33 6.47 3.75
N GLU A 215 12.53 6.03 4.11
CA GLU A 215 13.50 6.84 4.85
C GLU A 215 13.92 8.10 4.07
N GLY A 216 14.08 7.94 2.76
CA GLY A 216 14.36 9.05 1.87
C GLY A 216 13.22 10.08 1.84
N TRP A 217 11.99 9.64 1.68
CA TRP A 217 10.82 10.53 1.74
C TRP A 217 10.73 11.26 3.07
N ARG A 218 10.91 10.56 4.21
CA ARG A 218 10.91 11.17 5.56
C ARG A 218 11.99 12.24 5.71
N LYS A 219 13.20 11.97 5.20
CA LYS A 219 14.30 12.93 5.19
C LYS A 219 13.98 14.19 4.39
N GLU A 220 13.32 14.04 3.23
CA GLU A 220 12.93 15.17 2.39
C GLU A 220 11.81 16.02 3.02
N TRP A 221 10.76 15.37 3.56
CA TRP A 221 9.64 16.08 4.21
C TRP A 221 10.01 16.76 5.52
N LYS A 222 11.01 16.24 6.24
CA LYS A 222 11.46 16.77 7.54
C LYS A 222 10.35 16.84 8.59
N GLN A 223 9.41 15.90 8.54
CA GLN A 223 8.30 15.77 9.48
C GLN A 223 8.48 14.57 10.46
N GLY A 224 9.72 14.09 10.64
CA GLY A 224 10.02 12.91 11.45
C GLY A 224 9.58 11.61 10.75
N ASP A 225 9.39 10.57 11.57
CA ASP A 225 8.96 9.26 11.12
C ASP A 225 7.44 9.24 10.89
N PHE A 226 6.95 9.98 9.91
CA PHE A 226 5.53 9.99 9.58
C PHE A 226 5.04 8.57 9.24
N PRO A 227 3.77 8.22 9.50
CA PRO A 227 3.22 6.91 9.25
C PRO A 227 3.25 6.56 7.75
N PHE A 228 3.65 5.31 7.46
CA PHE A 228 3.68 4.76 6.12
C PHE A 228 2.94 3.41 6.10
N TYR A 229 1.74 3.38 5.52
CA TYR A 229 0.93 2.18 5.43
C TYR A 229 0.89 1.69 3.98
N TYR A 230 1.02 0.39 3.77
CA TYR A 230 1.09 -0.12 2.40
C TYR A 230 0.33 -1.44 2.24
N CYS A 231 -0.16 -1.66 1.03
CA CYS A 231 -0.79 -2.92 0.65
C CYS A 231 0.28 -3.96 0.29
N GLN A 232 0.13 -5.18 0.80
CA GLN A 232 0.72 -6.36 0.17
C GLN A 232 0.05 -6.55 -1.20
N ILE A 233 0.80 -6.95 -2.24
CA ILE A 233 0.20 -7.27 -3.52
C ILE A 233 -0.77 -8.46 -3.38
N ALA A 234 -1.93 -8.33 -4.01
CA ALA A 234 -2.93 -9.39 -4.01
C ALA A 234 -2.48 -10.57 -4.89
N PRO A 235 -2.92 -11.80 -4.61
CA PRO A 235 -2.67 -12.95 -5.46
C PRO A 235 -3.19 -12.75 -6.89
N TYR A 236 -2.39 -13.16 -7.88
CA TYR A 236 -2.68 -13.11 -9.30
C TYR A 236 -1.85 -14.19 -10.01
N ASP A 237 -2.36 -14.80 -11.06
CA ASP A 237 -1.58 -15.74 -11.88
C ASP A 237 -0.60 -14.99 -12.80
N TYR A 238 0.60 -14.74 -12.29
CA TYR A 238 1.66 -14.02 -13.01
C TYR A 238 2.18 -14.77 -14.23
N SER A 239 1.90 -16.07 -14.38
CA SER A 239 2.28 -16.84 -15.58
C SER A 239 1.61 -16.30 -16.85
N LEU A 240 0.46 -15.63 -16.70
CA LEU A 240 -0.28 -14.97 -17.80
C LEU A 240 0.50 -13.82 -18.45
N ILE A 241 1.50 -13.29 -17.77
CA ILE A 241 2.42 -12.24 -18.27
C ILE A 241 3.88 -12.71 -18.26
N GLU A 242 4.10 -14.02 -18.26
CA GLU A 242 5.42 -14.67 -18.27
C GLU A 242 6.29 -14.32 -17.04
N TRP A 243 5.67 -13.90 -15.95
CA TRP A 243 6.32 -13.67 -14.66
C TRP A 243 5.96 -14.78 -13.67
N LYS A 244 6.71 -14.85 -12.60
CA LYS A 244 6.54 -15.83 -11.52
C LYS A 244 7.17 -15.29 -10.24
N ASP A 245 6.96 -16.03 -9.17
CA ASP A 245 7.63 -15.78 -7.90
C ASP A 245 7.07 -14.57 -7.12
N SER A 246 5.83 -14.16 -7.38
CA SER A 246 5.17 -13.06 -6.65
C SER A 246 5.00 -13.36 -5.16
N GLN A 247 4.97 -14.64 -4.74
CA GLN A 247 4.97 -15.05 -3.34
C GLN A 247 6.24 -14.59 -2.62
N TYR A 248 7.39 -14.54 -3.29
CA TYR A 248 8.61 -14.00 -2.72
C TYR A 248 8.57 -12.47 -2.59
N LEU A 249 7.89 -11.78 -3.51
CA LEU A 249 7.68 -10.34 -3.33
C LEU A 249 6.75 -10.07 -2.12
N ARG A 250 5.68 -10.84 -1.94
CA ARG A 250 4.83 -10.74 -0.73
C ARG A 250 5.62 -10.99 0.55
N GLU A 251 6.55 -11.95 0.54
CA GLU A 251 7.49 -12.18 1.65
C GLU A 251 8.39 -10.96 1.89
N GLN A 252 8.92 -10.34 0.85
CA GLN A 252 9.72 -9.11 0.99
C GLN A 252 8.89 -7.93 1.51
N GLN A 253 7.62 -7.81 1.11
CA GLN A 253 6.72 -6.81 1.66
C GLN A 253 6.47 -7.06 3.16
N ALA A 254 6.22 -8.30 3.58
CA ALA A 254 6.08 -8.65 4.99
C ALA A 254 7.38 -8.36 5.78
N LYS A 255 8.54 -8.67 5.20
CA LYS A 255 9.84 -8.34 5.79
C LYS A 255 10.06 -6.83 5.96
N ALA A 256 9.65 -6.04 4.98
CA ALA A 256 9.77 -4.58 5.04
C ALA A 256 9.04 -3.98 6.25
N GLU A 257 7.90 -4.55 6.67
CA GLU A 257 7.18 -4.10 7.88
C GLU A 257 8.05 -4.14 9.13
N THR A 258 8.93 -5.13 9.26
CA THR A 258 9.84 -5.25 10.40
C THR A 258 11.07 -4.35 10.30
N MET A 259 11.37 -3.83 9.11
CA MET A 259 12.56 -3.02 8.83
C MET A 259 12.30 -1.52 8.88
N ILE A 260 11.04 -1.09 8.74
CA ILE A 260 10.65 0.32 8.63
C ILE A 260 9.91 0.72 9.90
N SER A 261 10.44 1.69 10.65
CA SER A 261 9.73 2.26 11.80
C SER A 261 8.40 2.89 11.38
N ASN A 262 7.40 2.88 12.24
CA ASN A 262 6.08 3.47 11.99
C ASN A 262 5.50 3.13 10.60
N ALA A 263 5.63 1.85 10.21
CA ALA A 263 5.07 1.32 8.98
C ALA A 263 4.29 0.03 9.27
N ARG A 264 3.18 -0.18 8.56
CA ARG A 264 2.35 -1.38 8.68
C ARG A 264 1.83 -1.80 7.30
N MET A 265 1.64 -3.11 7.14
CA MET A 265 1.19 -3.73 5.90
C MET A 265 -0.27 -4.18 5.99
N ALA A 266 -1.09 -3.74 5.04
CA ALA A 266 -2.44 -4.26 4.83
C ALA A 266 -2.36 -5.50 3.92
N VAL A 267 -2.78 -6.64 4.45
CA VAL A 267 -2.76 -7.92 3.72
C VAL A 267 -3.98 -8.04 2.80
N LEU A 268 -3.78 -8.54 1.58
CA LEU A 268 -4.82 -8.67 0.55
C LEU A 268 -4.93 -10.10 -0.02
N MET A 269 -4.62 -11.13 0.77
CA MET A 269 -4.60 -12.53 0.31
C MET A 269 -5.98 -13.06 -0.14
N ASP A 270 -7.08 -12.50 0.39
CA ASP A 270 -8.48 -12.81 0.08
C ASP A 270 -9.10 -11.87 -0.96
N ALA A 271 -8.33 -10.92 -1.46
CA ALA A 271 -8.81 -9.89 -2.38
C ALA A 271 -8.30 -10.05 -3.81
N GLY A 272 -7.52 -11.09 -4.09
CA GLY A 272 -6.94 -11.37 -5.41
C GLY A 272 -7.97 -11.71 -6.49
N LEU A 273 -7.48 -11.82 -7.71
CA LEU A 273 -8.26 -12.29 -8.87
C LEU A 273 -7.31 -13.05 -9.81
N GLU A 274 -7.60 -14.34 -10.04
CA GLU A 274 -6.75 -15.26 -10.81
C GLU A 274 -6.34 -14.70 -12.17
N TYR A 275 -7.30 -14.18 -12.93
CA TYR A 275 -7.10 -13.68 -14.30
C TYR A 275 -7.11 -12.15 -14.39
N GLY A 276 -6.80 -11.46 -13.28
CA GLY A 276 -6.82 -10.00 -13.26
C GLY A 276 -5.86 -9.40 -12.23
N ILE A 277 -4.79 -8.76 -12.72
CA ILE A 277 -3.79 -8.10 -11.85
C ILE A 277 -4.37 -6.89 -11.06
N HIS A 278 -5.57 -6.44 -11.42
CA HIS A 278 -6.28 -5.35 -10.75
C HIS A 278 -7.53 -5.90 -10.02
N PRO A 279 -7.41 -6.30 -8.76
CA PRO A 279 -8.55 -6.80 -7.99
C PRO A 279 -9.70 -5.79 -7.96
N ARG A 280 -10.94 -6.30 -8.06
CA ARG A 280 -12.16 -5.47 -8.01
C ARG A 280 -12.45 -4.95 -6.61
N LYS A 281 -11.98 -5.65 -5.58
CA LYS A 281 -12.21 -5.40 -4.14
C LYS A 281 -11.37 -4.22 -3.62
N LYS A 282 -11.51 -3.02 -4.22
CA LYS A 282 -10.75 -1.82 -3.80
C LYS A 282 -11.17 -1.28 -2.45
N ARG A 283 -12.42 -1.54 -2.03
CA ARG A 283 -12.92 -1.19 -0.70
C ARG A 283 -12.07 -1.84 0.38
N GLN A 284 -11.80 -3.15 0.29
CA GLN A 284 -10.98 -3.87 1.25
C GLN A 284 -9.58 -3.27 1.36
N ALA A 285 -8.95 -2.93 0.24
CA ALA A 285 -7.62 -2.31 0.25
C ALA A 285 -7.64 -0.95 0.99
N GLY A 286 -8.59 -0.07 0.65
CA GLY A 286 -8.71 1.25 1.28
C GLY A 286 -9.08 1.18 2.77
N GLU A 287 -10.09 0.39 3.13
CA GLU A 287 -10.52 0.24 4.52
C GLU A 287 -9.46 -0.41 5.42
N ARG A 288 -8.70 -1.42 4.92
CA ARG A 288 -7.60 -2.04 5.66
C ARG A 288 -6.45 -1.07 5.92
N LEU A 289 -6.11 -0.22 4.95
CA LEU A 289 -5.17 0.88 5.17
C LEU A 289 -5.70 1.88 6.20
N ALA A 290 -7.01 2.16 6.19
CA ALA A 290 -7.63 3.05 7.17
C ALA A 290 -7.64 2.44 8.58
N ILE A 291 -7.92 1.14 8.73
CA ILE A 291 -7.80 0.42 10.01
C ILE A 291 -6.40 0.60 10.59
N LEU A 292 -5.35 0.42 9.78
CA LEU A 292 -3.98 0.62 10.22
C LEU A 292 -3.72 2.06 10.66
N ALA A 293 -4.21 3.05 9.91
CA ALA A 293 -4.07 4.46 10.25
C ALA A 293 -4.83 4.80 11.54
N LEU A 294 -6.08 4.38 11.65
CA LEU A 294 -6.93 4.63 12.82
C LEU A 294 -6.33 4.01 14.09
N ALA A 295 -5.83 2.77 14.00
CA ALA A 295 -5.24 2.07 15.14
C ALA A 295 -3.89 2.65 15.57
N ASN A 296 -2.98 2.95 14.60
CA ASN A 296 -1.58 3.25 14.91
C ASN A 296 -1.25 4.74 14.88
N THR A 297 -1.97 5.57 14.11
CA THR A 297 -1.76 7.02 14.05
C THR A 297 -2.74 7.78 14.94
N TYR A 298 -4.00 7.33 14.98
CA TYR A 298 -5.08 7.99 15.72
C TYR A 298 -5.45 7.26 17.02
N GLU A 299 -4.73 6.19 17.36
CA GLU A 299 -4.85 5.43 18.62
C GLU A 299 -6.27 4.94 18.93
N GLN A 300 -7.08 4.69 17.90
CA GLN A 300 -8.42 4.12 18.03
C GLN A 300 -8.33 2.68 18.54
N LYS A 301 -9.04 2.41 19.64
CA LYS A 301 -9.06 1.10 20.27
C LYS A 301 -10.15 0.20 19.70
N GLY A 302 -9.97 -1.12 19.82
CA GLY A 302 -10.98 -2.10 19.43
C GLY A 302 -11.01 -2.40 17.93
N LEU A 303 -10.05 -1.90 17.16
CA LEU A 303 -9.91 -2.24 15.74
C LEU A 303 -9.14 -3.57 15.60
N PRO A 304 -9.46 -4.35 14.53
CA PRO A 304 -8.74 -5.58 14.23
C PRO A 304 -7.30 -5.31 13.82
N ASP A 305 -6.43 -6.30 14.00
CA ASP A 305 -5.03 -6.26 13.54
C ASP A 305 -4.71 -7.50 12.70
N PHE A 306 -3.76 -7.35 11.78
CA PHE A 306 -3.29 -8.44 10.94
C PHE A 306 -2.42 -9.40 11.75
N ALA A 307 -2.87 -10.65 11.88
CA ALA A 307 -2.05 -11.70 12.45
C ALA A 307 -0.85 -12.00 11.53
N THR A 308 0.31 -12.22 12.13
CA THR A 308 1.55 -12.52 11.39
C THR A 308 2.12 -13.85 11.82
N TYR A 309 2.69 -14.62 10.89
CA TYR A 309 3.45 -15.83 11.22
C TYR A 309 4.51 -15.50 12.28
N LYS A 310 4.55 -16.32 13.34
CA LYS A 310 5.53 -16.19 14.43
C LYS A 310 6.59 -17.27 14.36
N GLU A 311 6.17 -18.51 14.54
CA GLU A 311 7.05 -19.67 14.61
C GLU A 311 6.31 -20.96 14.25
N VAL A 312 7.07 -21.99 13.92
CA VAL A 312 6.60 -23.35 13.74
C VAL A 312 7.34 -24.28 14.72
N THR A 313 6.63 -25.22 15.29
CA THR A 313 7.19 -26.35 16.05
C THR A 313 6.70 -27.65 15.45
N PHE A 314 7.52 -28.69 15.52
CA PHE A 314 7.19 -30.01 14.98
C PHE A 314 7.00 -31.00 16.11
N GLN A 315 5.87 -31.70 16.12
CA GLN A 315 5.49 -32.69 17.10
C GLN A 315 5.14 -34.00 16.37
N ASN A 316 6.07 -34.94 16.33
CA ASN A 316 5.98 -36.14 15.48
C ASN A 316 5.77 -35.77 13.99
N ASP A 317 4.63 -36.18 13.42
CA ASP A 317 4.23 -35.94 12.03
C ASP A 317 3.46 -34.62 11.84
N THR A 318 3.26 -33.85 12.92
CA THR A 318 2.43 -32.65 12.93
C THR A 318 3.28 -31.39 13.06
N ALA A 319 3.11 -30.45 12.13
CA ALA A 319 3.63 -29.10 12.27
C ALA A 319 2.60 -28.19 12.95
N VAL A 320 3.03 -27.44 13.95
CA VAL A 320 2.20 -26.50 14.71
C VAL A 320 2.69 -25.09 14.47
N VAL A 321 1.89 -24.32 13.75
CA VAL A 321 2.18 -22.93 13.38
C VAL A 321 1.49 -21.99 14.34
N SER A 322 2.18 -21.00 14.89
CA SER A 322 1.64 -19.97 15.76
C SER A 322 1.79 -18.58 15.17
N PHE A 323 0.96 -17.63 15.64
CA PHE A 323 0.87 -16.29 15.09
C PHE A 323 1.03 -15.22 16.18
N ASP A 324 1.72 -14.14 15.86
CA ASP A 324 1.71 -12.90 16.63
C ASP A 324 0.52 -12.02 16.22
N ARG A 325 0.18 -11.03 17.06
CA ARG A 325 -0.95 -10.11 16.89
C ARG A 325 -2.32 -10.80 16.80
N SER A 326 -2.39 -12.09 17.02
CA SER A 326 -3.65 -12.82 17.16
C SER A 326 -4.02 -12.92 18.65
N LYS A 327 -5.01 -12.14 19.07
CA LYS A 327 -5.44 -12.11 20.49
C LYS A 327 -6.27 -13.32 20.88
N GLU A 328 -7.02 -13.91 19.93
CA GLU A 328 -7.98 -14.97 20.22
C GLU A 328 -7.84 -16.17 19.28
N TRP A 329 -8.37 -16.06 18.07
CA TRP A 329 -8.53 -17.18 17.15
C TRP A 329 -8.03 -16.82 15.76
N VAL A 330 -7.39 -17.79 15.10
CA VAL A 330 -7.35 -17.84 13.64
C VAL A 330 -8.43 -18.82 13.17
N TYR A 331 -8.93 -18.68 11.97
CA TYR A 331 -9.96 -19.54 11.39
C TYR A 331 -9.84 -19.59 9.88
N PHE A 332 -10.51 -20.58 9.26
CA PHE A 332 -10.60 -20.63 7.79
C PHE A 332 -11.93 -20.06 7.34
N GLU A 333 -11.89 -19.15 6.38
CA GLU A 333 -13.08 -18.44 5.86
C GLU A 333 -14.12 -19.39 5.29
N HIS A 334 -13.70 -20.49 4.64
CA HIS A 334 -14.57 -21.38 3.88
C HIS A 334 -14.74 -22.76 4.51
N GLY A 335 -14.55 -22.90 5.82
CA GLY A 335 -14.78 -24.18 6.48
C GLY A 335 -13.87 -24.49 7.67
N THR A 336 -13.65 -25.76 7.93
CA THR A 336 -12.87 -26.23 9.07
C THR A 336 -11.45 -26.68 8.70
N THR A 337 -11.08 -26.63 7.43
CA THR A 337 -9.78 -27.02 6.87
C THR A 337 -9.39 -26.11 5.73
N SER A 338 -8.13 -26.12 5.33
CA SER A 338 -7.59 -25.29 4.24
C SER A 338 -6.78 -26.14 3.27
N PRO A 339 -6.93 -25.96 1.94
CA PRO A 339 -6.11 -26.61 0.94
C PRO A 339 -4.77 -25.88 0.69
N ASN A 340 -4.53 -24.77 1.38
CA ASN A 340 -3.46 -23.82 1.06
C ASN A 340 -2.16 -24.08 1.84
N PHE A 341 -2.07 -25.23 2.53
CA PHE A 341 -0.86 -25.64 3.25
C PHE A 341 -0.09 -26.74 2.51
N GLU A 342 1.22 -26.60 2.53
CA GLU A 342 2.17 -27.59 2.01
C GLU A 342 3.22 -27.89 3.06
N VAL A 343 3.68 -29.16 3.11
CA VAL A 343 4.67 -29.67 4.07
C VAL A 343 5.82 -30.30 3.33
N ALA A 344 7.04 -30.09 3.78
CA ALA A 344 8.24 -30.76 3.29
C ALA A 344 9.01 -31.43 4.43
N GLY A 345 9.64 -32.57 4.13
CA GLY A 345 10.58 -33.29 4.96
C GLY A 345 12.05 -33.03 4.58
N GLN A 346 12.93 -34.00 4.86
CA GLN A 346 14.37 -33.92 4.54
C GLN A 346 14.68 -33.82 3.04
N ASP A 347 13.78 -34.34 2.21
CA ASP A 347 13.88 -34.27 0.74
C ASP A 347 13.63 -32.84 0.19
N LYS A 348 13.14 -31.92 1.02
CA LYS A 348 12.80 -30.54 0.66
C LYS A 348 11.71 -30.42 -0.42
N VAL A 349 10.97 -31.50 -0.67
CA VAL A 349 9.88 -31.52 -1.64
C VAL A 349 8.56 -31.18 -0.93
N PHE A 350 7.94 -30.07 -1.31
CA PHE A 350 6.66 -29.68 -0.74
C PHE A 350 5.51 -30.49 -1.32
N LYS A 351 4.70 -31.05 -0.42
CA LYS A 351 3.50 -31.82 -0.73
C LYS A 351 2.29 -31.18 -0.06
N PRO A 352 1.11 -31.21 -0.69
CA PRO A 352 -0.11 -30.71 -0.08
C PRO A 352 -0.37 -31.38 1.28
N ALA A 353 -0.78 -30.60 2.27
CA ALA A 353 -1.20 -31.14 3.54
C ALA A 353 -2.45 -32.02 3.37
N THR A 354 -2.48 -33.18 4.04
CA THR A 354 -3.63 -34.10 4.03
C THR A 354 -4.64 -33.74 5.09
N LYS A 355 -4.21 -33.07 6.18
CA LYS A 355 -5.07 -32.66 7.27
C LYS A 355 -4.58 -31.32 7.85
N VAL A 356 -5.51 -30.37 7.93
CA VAL A 356 -5.24 -29.05 8.52
C VAL A 356 -6.41 -28.69 9.42
N TRP A 357 -6.12 -28.19 10.62
CA TRP A 357 -7.15 -27.69 11.55
C TRP A 357 -6.61 -26.56 12.41
N VAL A 358 -7.50 -25.77 12.99
CA VAL A 358 -7.17 -24.68 13.91
C VAL A 358 -7.57 -24.98 15.33
N SER A 359 -6.79 -24.49 16.28
CA SER A 359 -7.14 -24.44 17.68
C SER A 359 -6.59 -23.16 18.31
N ARG A 360 -7.49 -22.27 18.67
CA ARG A 360 -7.15 -20.91 19.12
C ARG A 360 -6.31 -20.17 18.07
N ASN A 361 -5.13 -19.67 18.45
CA ASN A 361 -4.21 -18.94 17.57
C ASN A 361 -3.14 -19.86 16.92
N ARG A 362 -3.47 -21.14 16.70
CA ARG A 362 -2.55 -22.12 16.11
C ARG A 362 -3.21 -22.87 14.97
N VAL A 363 -2.42 -23.17 13.95
CA VAL A 363 -2.77 -24.05 12.86
C VAL A 363 -1.93 -25.31 12.97
N TYR A 364 -2.56 -26.45 12.87
CA TYR A 364 -1.96 -27.78 12.90
C TYR A 364 -2.00 -28.35 11.48
N VAL A 365 -0.86 -28.83 11.00
CA VAL A 365 -0.71 -29.25 9.62
C VAL A 365 -0.05 -30.64 9.60
N VAL A 366 -0.68 -31.57 8.90
CA VAL A 366 -0.18 -32.95 8.70
C VAL A 366 -0.18 -33.27 7.20
N CYS A 367 0.84 -34.00 6.76
CA CYS A 367 0.91 -34.62 5.45
C CYS A 367 1.26 -36.10 5.62
N ASP A 368 0.36 -37.00 5.25
CA ASP A 368 0.54 -38.46 5.46
C ASP A 368 1.78 -39.01 4.75
N GLU A 369 2.23 -38.35 3.67
CA GLU A 369 3.42 -38.71 2.92
C GLU A 369 4.74 -38.17 3.54
N VAL A 370 4.64 -37.26 4.54
CA VAL A 370 5.81 -36.64 5.19
C VAL A 370 5.80 -36.98 6.67
N LYS A 371 6.54 -38.02 7.06
CA LYS A 371 6.55 -38.52 8.44
C LYS A 371 7.35 -37.65 9.42
N GLU A 372 8.36 -36.96 8.90
CA GLU A 372 9.22 -36.05 9.66
C GLU A 372 9.19 -34.67 8.99
N PRO A 373 8.18 -33.84 9.30
CA PRO A 373 8.06 -32.51 8.69
C PRO A 373 9.18 -31.60 9.20
N MET A 374 9.76 -30.83 8.27
CA MET A 374 10.82 -29.85 8.53
C MET A 374 10.41 -28.45 8.13
N ALA A 375 9.45 -28.31 7.22
CA ALA A 375 8.98 -27.01 6.76
C ALA A 375 7.50 -27.05 6.38
N VAL A 376 6.87 -25.88 6.51
CA VAL A 376 5.48 -25.61 6.13
C VAL A 376 5.41 -24.34 5.30
N ARG A 377 4.56 -24.34 4.28
CA ARG A 377 4.17 -23.16 3.52
C ARG A 377 2.67 -22.96 3.59
N TYR A 378 2.24 -21.71 3.70
CA TYR A 378 0.83 -21.31 3.60
C TYR A 378 0.67 -20.34 2.44
N ALA A 379 -0.22 -20.68 1.49
CA ALA A 379 -0.59 -19.81 0.38
C ALA A 379 0.62 -19.23 -0.37
N PHE A 380 1.73 -19.99 -0.44
CA PHE A 380 3.02 -19.52 -0.96
C PHE A 380 3.13 -19.82 -2.46
N LYS A 381 2.24 -19.24 -3.26
CA LYS A 381 2.09 -19.41 -4.72
C LYS A 381 1.74 -18.06 -5.35
N ASP A 382 1.91 -17.92 -6.66
CA ASP A 382 1.51 -16.73 -7.40
C ASP A 382 0.02 -16.45 -7.24
N TRP A 383 -0.81 -17.40 -7.68
CA TRP A 383 -2.24 -17.38 -7.46
C TRP A 383 -2.66 -18.32 -6.34
N VAL A 384 -3.50 -17.84 -5.48
CA VAL A 384 -4.15 -18.57 -4.40
C VAL A 384 -5.30 -17.73 -3.84
N ASP A 385 -6.40 -18.37 -3.47
CA ASP A 385 -7.45 -17.75 -2.67
C ASP A 385 -7.11 -17.99 -1.20
N GLY A 386 -6.58 -16.96 -0.55
CA GLY A 386 -6.12 -17.04 0.84
C GLY A 386 -7.29 -17.08 1.80
N ASP A 387 -7.39 -18.15 2.58
CA ASP A 387 -8.52 -18.48 3.41
C ASP A 387 -8.26 -18.45 4.94
N LEU A 388 -7.01 -18.26 5.37
CA LEU A 388 -6.68 -18.13 6.79
C LEU A 388 -6.92 -16.69 7.26
N MET A 389 -7.78 -16.56 8.26
CA MET A 389 -8.29 -15.28 8.75
C MET A 389 -8.04 -15.11 10.25
N HIS A 390 -7.96 -13.87 10.67
CA HIS A 390 -7.97 -13.43 12.06
C HIS A 390 -8.79 -12.15 12.17
N ASP A 391 -9.80 -12.14 13.02
CA ASP A 391 -10.62 -10.96 13.32
C ASP A 391 -11.19 -10.24 12.07
N GLY A 392 -11.58 -11.04 11.05
CA GLY A 392 -12.08 -10.54 9.77
C GLY A 392 -11.00 -10.05 8.79
N LEU A 393 -9.73 -10.19 9.13
CA LEU A 393 -8.59 -9.82 8.27
C LEU A 393 -7.80 -11.06 7.84
N PRO A 394 -7.30 -11.10 6.60
CA PRO A 394 -6.51 -12.24 6.12
C PRO A 394 -5.10 -12.26 6.73
N VAL A 395 -4.58 -13.46 6.89
CA VAL A 395 -3.19 -13.72 7.23
C VAL A 395 -2.36 -13.71 5.95
N SER A 396 -1.18 -13.10 6.00
CA SER A 396 -0.23 -13.10 4.88
C SER A 396 0.25 -14.51 4.54
N SER A 397 0.55 -14.77 3.27
CA SER A 397 1.30 -15.96 2.88
C SER A 397 2.67 -16.00 3.60
N PHE A 398 3.10 -17.19 3.96
CA PHE A 398 4.40 -17.40 4.62
C PHE A 398 5.02 -18.74 4.24
N ARG A 399 6.32 -18.83 4.49
CA ARG A 399 7.08 -20.08 4.51
C ARG A 399 7.94 -20.15 5.75
N THR A 400 8.27 -21.36 6.18
CA THR A 400 9.13 -21.62 7.35
C THR A 400 10.52 -22.10 6.97
N ASP A 401 10.73 -22.33 5.69
CA ASP A 401 11.99 -22.73 5.06
C ASP A 401 12.82 -21.52 4.58
N ASN A 402 14.05 -21.82 4.17
CA ASN A 402 14.97 -20.85 3.57
C ASN A 402 15.64 -21.35 2.29
N TRP A 403 15.09 -22.39 1.66
CA TRP A 403 15.57 -22.98 0.40
C TRP A 403 14.63 -22.80 -0.76
#